data_b54479065c59d92ffa424cd9af207480
#
_entry.id   b54479065c59d92ffa424cd9af207480
#
_cell.length_a   1.000
_cell.length_b   1.000
_cell.length_c   1.000
_cell.angle_alpha   90.00
_cell.angle_beta   90.00
_cell.angle_gamma   90.00
#
_symmetry.space_group_name_H-M   'P 1'
#
loop_
_entity.id
_entity.type
_entity.pdbx_description
1 polymer ?
#
loop_
_entity_poly.entity_id
_entity_poly.type
_entity_poly.pdbx_seq_one_letter_code
_entity_poly.pdbx_strand_id
1 'polypeptide(L)'
;MEQYRQLLPTLEKLNDEAYNQLKKSLDEQGIYVTAIEHRVKSEKSLAGKLELKGAKYKSIDDITDLVGLRIITFYSDDVDKVAVLAQRLFDIDWKESVDKRKLHELNSFGYNSLHYICRLKTGGPRFELQMRTALQHVWSTIEHDTGYKGDVKIPREYKRQFGRLAGMMELMDEEFSRLRLSITEYRRQTLSLVKSGQLDDVPLSRDSF
;
A
#
# COMPACT_ATOMS: atom_id res chain seq x y z
N MET A 1 14.50 21.54 13.73
CA MET A 1 14.57 21.80 12.27
C MET A 1 16.01 21.72 11.73
N GLU A 2 17.00 22.24 12.43
CA GLU A 2 18.42 22.17 12.02
C GLU A 2 18.87 20.72 11.77
N GLN A 3 18.62 19.81 12.73
CA GLN A 3 18.94 18.38 12.58
C GLN A 3 18.26 17.74 11.36
N TYR A 4 17.03 18.14 11.02
CA TYR A 4 16.35 17.63 9.83
C TYR A 4 17.08 18.05 8.55
N ARG A 5 17.49 19.32 8.44
CA ARG A 5 18.24 19.82 7.28
C ARG A 5 19.56 19.08 7.09
N GLN A 6 20.26 18.77 8.19
CA GLN A 6 21.51 18.01 8.14
C GLN A 6 21.27 16.55 7.68
N LEU A 7 20.10 15.97 7.99
CA LEU A 7 19.75 14.61 7.58
C LEU A 7 19.19 14.53 6.15
N LEU A 8 18.73 15.64 5.58
CA LEU A 8 18.01 15.65 4.31
C LEU A 8 18.74 14.91 3.17
N PRO A 9 20.06 15.10 2.92
CA PRO A 9 20.76 14.36 1.89
C PRO A 9 20.77 12.84 2.12
N THR A 10 20.84 12.42 3.39
CA THR A 10 20.77 10.99 3.76
C THR A 10 19.37 10.42 3.53
N LEU A 11 18.32 11.20 3.84
CA LEU A 11 16.93 10.80 3.61
C LEU A 11 16.59 10.72 2.12
N GLU A 12 17.10 11.63 1.30
CA GLU A 12 16.94 11.59 -0.16
C GLU A 12 17.61 10.35 -0.76
N LYS A 13 18.85 10.07 -0.35
CA LYS A 13 19.55 8.86 -0.78
C LYS A 13 18.78 7.57 -0.36
N LEU A 14 18.30 7.51 0.89
CA LEU A 14 17.49 6.41 1.39
C LEU A 14 16.22 6.22 0.54
N ASN A 15 15.52 7.33 0.23
CA ASN A 15 14.31 7.33 -0.56
C ASN A 15 14.54 6.72 -1.94
N ASP A 16 15.59 7.15 -2.64
CA ASP A 16 15.94 6.65 -3.98
C ASP A 16 16.41 5.19 -3.94
N GLU A 17 17.20 4.82 -2.95
CA GLU A 17 17.70 3.45 -2.80
C GLU A 17 16.55 2.47 -2.51
N ALA A 18 15.67 2.80 -1.57
CA ALA A 18 14.53 1.97 -1.23
C ALA A 18 13.55 1.84 -2.41
N TYR A 19 13.28 2.93 -3.12
CA TYR A 19 12.46 2.92 -4.34
C TYR A 19 13.06 2.02 -5.43
N ASN A 20 14.35 2.16 -5.72
CA ASN A 20 15.02 1.40 -6.78
C ASN A 20 15.06 -0.10 -6.46
N GLN A 21 15.32 -0.48 -5.18
CA GLN A 21 15.29 -1.88 -4.75
C GLN A 21 13.89 -2.47 -4.90
N LEU A 22 12.85 -1.76 -4.48
CA LEU A 22 11.46 -2.21 -4.61
C LEU A 22 11.06 -2.36 -6.08
N LYS A 23 11.29 -1.33 -6.90
CA LYS A 23 10.93 -1.33 -8.32
C LYS A 23 11.59 -2.51 -9.04
N LYS A 24 12.90 -2.66 -8.90
CA LYS A 24 13.65 -3.77 -9.50
C LYS A 24 13.08 -5.12 -9.09
N SER A 25 12.82 -5.32 -7.81
CA SER A 25 12.35 -6.62 -7.31
C SER A 25 10.90 -6.91 -7.69
N LEU A 26 10.04 -5.90 -7.82
CA LEU A 26 8.68 -6.06 -8.35
C LEU A 26 8.72 -6.51 -9.81
N ASP A 27 9.57 -5.87 -10.62
CA ASP A 27 9.76 -6.22 -12.04
C ASP A 27 10.31 -7.65 -12.18
N GLU A 28 11.32 -8.04 -11.40
CA GLU A 28 11.91 -9.39 -11.39
C GLU A 28 10.92 -10.49 -10.97
N GLN A 29 9.99 -10.17 -10.06
CA GLN A 29 8.96 -11.12 -9.60
C GLN A 29 7.68 -11.10 -10.46
N GLY A 30 7.59 -10.22 -11.46
CA GLY A 30 6.40 -10.06 -12.29
C GLY A 30 5.18 -9.58 -11.50
N ILE A 31 5.39 -8.80 -10.44
CA ILE A 31 4.31 -8.21 -9.64
C ILE A 31 3.97 -6.84 -10.23
N TYR A 32 2.85 -6.77 -10.93
CA TYR A 32 2.38 -5.53 -11.54
C TYR A 32 1.64 -4.67 -10.51
N VAL A 33 2.04 -3.41 -10.42
CA VAL A 33 1.45 -2.42 -9.51
C VAL A 33 0.92 -1.21 -10.29
N THR A 34 -0.08 -0.54 -9.75
CA THR A 34 -0.66 0.67 -10.36
C THR A 34 0.32 1.84 -10.28
N ALA A 35 0.98 1.99 -9.12
CA ALA A 35 1.97 3.02 -8.89
C ALA A 35 2.90 2.67 -7.71
N ILE A 36 4.09 3.27 -7.74
CA ILE A 36 5.00 3.36 -6.60
C ILE A 36 5.23 4.84 -6.35
N GLU A 37 4.64 5.36 -5.29
CA GLU A 37 4.87 6.74 -4.84
C GLU A 37 5.96 6.73 -3.77
N HIS A 38 6.84 7.72 -3.81
CA HIS A 38 7.87 7.89 -2.79
C HIS A 38 8.14 9.36 -2.52
N ARG A 39 8.49 9.68 -1.29
CA ARG A 39 8.79 11.07 -0.90
C ARG A 39 9.62 11.16 0.36
N VAL A 40 10.38 12.23 0.46
CA VAL A 40 10.89 12.75 1.73
C VAL A 40 9.88 13.78 2.26
N LYS A 41 9.55 13.73 3.55
CA LYS A 41 8.58 14.63 4.19
C LYS A 41 9.12 16.07 4.13
N SER A 42 8.33 17.02 3.63
CA SER A 42 8.73 18.43 3.60
C SER A 42 8.88 19.05 5.01
N GLU A 43 9.72 20.08 5.15
CA GLU A 43 9.89 20.81 6.42
C GLU A 43 8.53 21.30 6.96
N LYS A 44 7.66 21.81 6.09
CA LYS A 44 6.32 22.26 6.45
C LYS A 44 5.47 21.14 7.03
N SER A 45 5.49 19.96 6.41
CA SER A 45 4.75 18.79 6.89
C SER A 45 5.32 18.24 8.20
N LEU A 46 6.64 18.32 8.37
CA LEU A 46 7.30 17.94 9.61
C LEU A 46 6.94 18.91 10.74
N ALA A 47 7.00 20.22 10.51
CA ALA A 47 6.61 21.24 11.48
C ALA A 47 5.17 21.03 11.96
N GLY A 48 4.20 20.91 11.05
CA GLY A 48 2.81 20.64 11.43
C GLY A 48 2.63 19.33 12.19
N LYS A 49 3.40 18.28 11.88
CA LYS A 49 3.38 17.04 12.67
C LYS A 49 3.91 17.24 14.09
N LEU A 50 4.99 18.01 14.24
CA LEU A 50 5.58 18.31 15.54
C LEU A 50 4.67 19.20 16.39
N GLU A 51 3.95 20.15 15.81
CA GLU A 51 2.93 20.96 16.50
C GLU A 51 1.80 20.09 17.07
N LEU A 52 1.32 19.13 16.28
CA LEU A 52 0.18 18.28 16.68
C LEU A 52 0.59 17.12 17.63
N LYS A 53 1.79 16.57 17.47
CA LYS A 53 2.21 15.32 18.11
C LYS A 53 3.62 15.40 18.69
N GLY A 54 4.21 16.58 18.82
CA GLY A 54 5.61 16.75 19.24
C GLY A 54 5.96 16.11 20.58
N ALA A 55 5.03 16.12 21.52
CA ALA A 55 5.22 15.49 22.83
C ALA A 55 5.46 13.96 22.78
N LYS A 56 5.12 13.32 21.65
CA LYS A 56 5.35 11.88 21.44
C LYS A 56 6.81 11.57 21.08
N TYR A 57 7.54 12.51 20.49
CA TYR A 57 8.87 12.29 19.94
C TYR A 57 9.96 12.90 20.81
N LYS A 58 10.94 12.11 21.21
CA LYS A 58 12.11 12.55 21.98
C LYS A 58 13.24 13.04 21.07
N SER A 59 13.32 12.48 19.89
CA SER A 59 14.32 12.81 18.87
C SER A 59 13.71 12.73 17.46
N ILE A 60 14.43 13.22 16.47
CA ILE A 60 14.05 13.11 15.06
C ILE A 60 14.02 11.64 14.60
N ASP A 61 14.81 10.78 15.20
CA ASP A 61 14.87 9.36 14.89
C ASP A 61 13.60 8.59 15.31
N ASP A 62 12.80 9.16 16.21
CA ASP A 62 11.51 8.58 16.61
C ASP A 62 10.46 8.74 15.51
N ILE A 63 10.70 9.62 14.55
CA ILE A 63 9.77 9.91 13.45
C ILE A 63 10.02 8.92 12.31
N THR A 64 9.19 7.90 12.23
CA THR A 64 9.35 6.77 11.29
C THR A 64 8.93 7.07 9.86
N ASP A 65 8.27 8.20 9.59
CA ASP A 65 7.71 8.58 8.30
C ASP A 65 8.37 9.83 7.67
N LEU A 66 9.68 10.08 8.00
CA LEU A 66 10.47 11.10 7.33
C LEU A 66 10.68 10.76 5.86
N VAL A 67 10.85 9.48 5.55
CA VAL A 67 10.78 8.92 4.19
C VAL A 67 9.57 8.01 4.14
N GLY A 68 8.77 8.15 3.11
CA GLY A 68 7.57 7.36 2.90
C GLY A 68 7.51 6.83 1.47
N LEU A 69 7.35 5.52 1.35
CA LEU A 69 7.05 4.84 0.08
C LEU A 69 5.63 4.29 0.15
N ARG A 70 4.95 4.28 -0.99
CA ARG A 70 3.62 3.70 -1.11
C ARG A 70 3.52 2.88 -2.37
N ILE A 71 3.13 1.61 -2.22
CA ILE A 71 2.83 0.72 -3.33
C ILE A 71 1.32 0.57 -3.44
N ILE A 72 0.82 0.83 -4.64
CA ILE A 72 -0.59 0.73 -4.98
C ILE A 72 -0.75 -0.45 -5.94
N THR A 73 -1.43 -1.50 -5.49
CA THR A 73 -1.68 -2.72 -6.27
C THR A 73 -3.05 -2.67 -6.95
N PHE A 74 -3.23 -3.51 -7.98
CA PHE A 74 -4.54 -3.70 -8.58
C PHE A 74 -5.45 -4.57 -7.73
N TYR A 75 -4.90 -5.59 -7.06
CA TYR A 75 -5.66 -6.61 -6.35
C TYR A 75 -5.20 -6.76 -4.90
N SER A 76 -6.10 -7.20 -4.05
CA SER A 76 -5.84 -7.34 -2.61
C SER A 76 -4.77 -8.40 -2.29
N ASP A 77 -4.75 -9.52 -3.02
CA ASP A 77 -3.74 -10.58 -2.86
C ASP A 77 -2.33 -10.15 -3.31
N ASP A 78 -2.21 -9.16 -4.20
CA ASP A 78 -0.92 -8.60 -4.58
C ASP A 78 -0.33 -7.73 -3.45
N VAL A 79 -1.15 -7.14 -2.57
CA VAL A 79 -0.66 -6.47 -1.34
C VAL A 79 0.15 -7.46 -0.49
N ASP A 80 -0.33 -8.69 -0.33
CA ASP A 80 0.38 -9.70 0.47
C ASP A 80 1.66 -10.19 -0.22
N LYS A 81 1.67 -10.31 -1.55
CA LYS A 81 2.90 -10.62 -2.31
C LYS A 81 3.95 -9.53 -2.15
N VAL A 82 3.53 -8.25 -2.24
CA VAL A 82 4.41 -7.10 -2.01
C VAL A 82 4.92 -7.09 -0.56
N ALA A 83 4.08 -7.43 0.41
CA ALA A 83 4.48 -7.53 1.81
C ALA A 83 5.57 -8.59 2.04
N VAL A 84 5.42 -9.77 1.43
CA VAL A 84 6.45 -10.83 1.48
C VAL A 84 7.74 -10.37 0.80
N LEU A 85 7.65 -9.66 -0.32
CA LEU A 85 8.81 -9.10 -1.01
C LEU A 85 9.53 -8.08 -0.13
N ALA A 86 8.79 -7.15 0.50
CA ALA A 86 9.34 -6.14 1.41
C ALA A 86 10.11 -6.77 2.58
N GLN A 87 9.60 -7.86 3.17
CA GLN A 87 10.28 -8.61 4.24
C GLN A 87 11.60 -9.24 3.78
N ARG A 88 11.73 -9.58 2.51
CA ARG A 88 12.98 -10.10 1.94
C ARG A 88 14.00 -8.99 1.67
N LEU A 89 13.53 -7.80 1.30
CA LEU A 89 14.37 -6.67 0.92
C LEU A 89 14.85 -5.86 2.12
N PHE A 90 14.02 -5.70 3.15
CA PHE A 90 14.22 -4.76 4.24
C PHE A 90 14.14 -5.45 5.60
N ASP A 91 14.75 -4.81 6.60
CA ASP A 91 14.54 -5.16 8.01
C ASP A 91 13.27 -4.46 8.50
N ILE A 92 12.30 -5.25 8.99
CA ILE A 92 10.99 -4.76 9.40
C ILE A 92 10.96 -4.56 10.92
N ASP A 93 10.63 -3.35 11.36
CA ASP A 93 10.31 -3.05 12.76
C ASP A 93 8.85 -3.47 13.05
N TRP A 94 8.67 -4.72 13.49
CA TRP A 94 7.35 -5.29 13.76
C TRP A 94 6.58 -4.59 14.87
N LYS A 95 7.26 -3.90 15.79
CA LYS A 95 6.62 -3.18 16.90
C LYS A 95 5.93 -1.90 16.44
N GLU A 96 6.50 -1.26 15.42
CA GLU A 96 5.97 -0.01 14.85
C GLU A 96 5.17 -0.25 13.57
N SER A 97 5.21 -1.48 13.03
CA SER A 97 4.45 -1.87 11.84
C SER A 97 3.02 -2.27 12.19
N VAL A 98 2.08 -2.00 11.29
CA VAL A 98 0.67 -2.27 11.54
C VAL A 98 -0.06 -2.72 10.28
N ASP A 99 -0.85 -3.79 10.41
CA ASP A 99 -1.82 -4.20 9.39
C ASP A 99 -3.20 -3.66 9.76
N LYS A 100 -3.55 -2.51 9.19
CA LYS A 100 -4.84 -1.86 9.46
C LYS A 100 -6.03 -2.62 8.89
N ARG A 101 -5.82 -3.52 7.93
CA ARG A 101 -6.85 -4.40 7.39
C ARG A 101 -7.43 -5.34 8.46
N LYS A 102 -6.63 -5.64 9.49
CA LYS A 102 -6.97 -6.54 10.60
C LYS A 102 -7.43 -5.81 11.87
N LEU A 103 -7.44 -4.49 11.88
CA LEU A 103 -7.79 -3.69 13.07
C LEU A 103 -9.28 -3.36 13.16
N HIS A 104 -10.04 -3.61 12.10
CA HIS A 104 -11.48 -3.34 12.11
C HIS A 104 -12.23 -4.38 12.94
N GLU A 105 -13.19 -3.91 13.75
CA GLU A 105 -14.17 -4.80 14.35
C GLU A 105 -15.05 -5.42 13.25
N LEU A 106 -15.61 -6.59 13.50
CA LEU A 106 -16.41 -7.34 12.51
C LEU A 106 -17.59 -6.54 11.92
N ASN A 107 -18.03 -5.50 12.61
CA ASN A 107 -19.16 -4.65 12.23
C ASN A 107 -18.72 -3.23 11.80
N SER A 108 -17.43 -3.00 11.56
CA SER A 108 -16.90 -1.71 11.18
C SER A 108 -16.09 -1.79 9.89
N PHE A 109 -16.18 -0.74 9.09
CA PHE A 109 -15.42 -0.55 7.86
C PHE A 109 -14.69 0.80 7.90
N GLY A 110 -13.52 0.86 7.33
CA GLY A 110 -12.73 2.08 7.34
C GLY A 110 -11.46 1.98 6.50
N TYR A 111 -10.45 2.73 6.89
CA TYR A 111 -9.19 2.78 6.20
C TYR A 111 -8.43 1.46 6.27
N ASN A 112 -8.26 0.82 5.13
CA ASN A 112 -7.51 -0.41 4.96
C ASN A 112 -6.15 -0.12 4.29
N SER A 113 -5.06 -0.52 4.98
CA SER A 113 -3.70 -0.43 4.44
C SER A 113 -2.76 -1.24 5.31
N LEU A 114 -1.73 -1.79 4.72
CA LEU A 114 -0.62 -2.42 5.42
C LEU A 114 0.54 -1.42 5.51
N HIS A 115 1.02 -1.15 6.72
CA HIS A 115 2.11 -0.21 6.98
C HIS A 115 3.28 -0.97 7.61
N TYR A 116 4.42 -0.98 6.93
CA TYR A 116 5.67 -1.47 7.50
C TYR A 116 6.59 -0.30 7.80
N ILE A 117 7.23 -0.34 8.97
CA ILE A 117 8.37 0.50 9.29
C ILE A 117 9.63 -0.30 9.00
N CYS A 118 10.41 0.20 8.06
CA CYS A 118 11.50 -0.52 7.42
C CYS A 118 12.84 0.16 7.67
N ARG A 119 13.92 -0.63 7.54
CA ARG A 119 15.30 -0.16 7.32
C ARG A 119 15.89 -0.90 6.13
N LEU A 120 16.85 -0.27 5.45
CA LEU A 120 17.70 -1.00 4.53
C LEU A 120 18.53 -2.04 5.31
N LYS A 121 18.82 -3.18 4.71
CA LYS A 121 19.70 -4.20 5.33
C LYS A 121 21.13 -3.72 5.55
N THR A 122 21.54 -2.67 4.84
CA THR A 122 22.79 -1.95 5.05
C THR A 122 22.78 -1.02 6.25
N GLY A 123 21.62 -0.90 6.94
CA GLY A 123 21.40 0.02 8.06
C GLY A 123 20.89 1.39 7.62
N GLY A 124 20.93 2.37 8.52
CA GLY A 124 20.50 3.74 8.25
C GLY A 124 19.17 4.12 8.89
N PRO A 125 18.58 5.27 8.49
CA PRO A 125 17.31 5.74 9.02
C PRO A 125 16.14 4.80 8.69
N ARG A 126 15.05 4.92 9.46
CA ARG A 126 13.80 4.20 9.20
C ARG A 126 12.98 4.93 8.13
N PHE A 127 12.15 4.14 7.43
CA PHE A 127 11.17 4.68 6.48
C PHE A 127 9.84 3.91 6.60
N GLU A 128 8.75 4.57 6.24
CA GLU A 128 7.43 3.94 6.19
C GLU A 128 7.16 3.41 4.78
N LEU A 129 6.76 2.14 4.67
CA LEU A 129 6.27 1.52 3.46
C LEU A 129 4.78 1.20 3.63
N GLN A 130 3.93 1.89 2.86
CA GLN A 130 2.50 1.67 2.80
C GLN A 130 2.17 0.79 1.59
N MET A 131 1.33 -0.22 1.79
CA MET A 131 0.85 -1.12 0.74
C MET A 131 -0.67 -1.18 0.79
N ARG A 132 -1.32 -0.95 -0.33
CA ARG A 132 -2.78 -0.93 -0.45
C ARG A 132 -3.24 -1.09 -1.90
N THR A 133 -4.51 -1.43 -2.09
CA THR A 133 -5.11 -1.50 -3.42
C THR A 133 -5.42 -0.10 -3.97
N ALA A 134 -5.71 -0.03 -5.27
CA ALA A 134 -6.16 1.19 -5.93
C ALA A 134 -7.48 1.72 -5.33
N LEU A 135 -8.42 0.85 -4.97
CA LEU A 135 -9.69 1.25 -4.34
C LEU A 135 -9.45 1.82 -2.94
N GLN A 136 -8.62 1.17 -2.13
CA GLN A 136 -8.21 1.67 -0.82
C GLN A 136 -7.46 3.01 -0.92
N HIS A 137 -6.67 3.18 -1.98
CA HIS A 137 -5.98 4.44 -2.25
C HIS A 137 -6.96 5.57 -2.55
N VAL A 138 -7.92 5.34 -3.44
CA VAL A 138 -8.96 6.33 -3.79
C VAL A 138 -9.77 6.72 -2.56
N TRP A 139 -10.27 5.74 -1.81
CA TRP A 139 -11.04 6.01 -0.58
C TRP A 139 -10.26 6.88 0.41
N SER A 140 -9.01 6.50 0.69
CA SER A 140 -8.15 7.24 1.62
C SER A 140 -7.82 8.66 1.15
N THR A 141 -7.69 8.87 -0.16
CA THR A 141 -7.41 10.18 -0.74
C THR A 141 -8.62 11.10 -0.59
N ILE A 142 -9.82 10.58 -0.90
CA ILE A 142 -11.09 11.32 -0.77
C ILE A 142 -11.38 11.60 0.71
N GLU A 143 -11.24 10.62 1.59
CA GLU A 143 -11.47 10.78 3.03
C GLU A 143 -10.54 11.84 3.62
N HIS A 144 -9.26 11.81 3.25
CA HIS A 144 -8.30 12.80 3.69
C HIS A 144 -8.61 14.21 3.15
N ASP A 145 -9.07 14.33 1.90
CA ASP A 145 -9.37 15.62 1.30
C ASP A 145 -10.66 16.25 1.87
N THR A 146 -11.68 15.42 2.05
CA THR A 146 -13.00 15.88 2.55
C THR A 146 -13.09 15.92 4.06
N GLY A 147 -12.33 15.06 4.76
CA GLY A 147 -12.49 14.81 6.19
C GLY A 147 -11.45 15.47 7.10
N TYR A 148 -10.31 15.87 6.56
CA TYR A 148 -9.16 16.29 7.37
C TYR A 148 -8.75 17.75 7.20
N LYS A 149 -9.24 18.43 6.18
CA LYS A 149 -8.91 19.83 5.90
C LYS A 149 -9.90 20.77 6.59
N GLY A 150 -9.79 20.93 7.91
CA GLY A 150 -10.54 21.97 8.63
C GLY A 150 -10.67 21.69 10.12
N ASP A 151 -10.93 22.74 10.90
CA ASP A 151 -11.16 22.69 12.36
C ASP A 151 -12.52 22.07 12.72
N VAL A 152 -13.34 21.74 11.72
CA VAL A 152 -14.69 21.22 11.90
C VAL A 152 -14.67 19.69 11.87
N LYS A 153 -15.03 19.07 13.00
CA LYS A 153 -15.21 17.61 13.07
C LYS A 153 -16.35 17.18 12.15
N ILE A 154 -16.06 16.18 11.29
CA ILE A 154 -17.07 15.59 10.42
C ILE A 154 -18.23 15.03 11.27
N PRO A 155 -19.51 15.40 10.99
CA PRO A 155 -20.68 14.83 11.64
C PRO A 155 -20.75 13.31 11.52
N ARG A 156 -21.41 12.66 12.51
CA ARG A 156 -21.47 11.20 12.61
C ARG A 156 -22.10 10.53 11.39
N GLU A 157 -23.10 11.16 10.79
CA GLU A 157 -23.79 10.67 9.59
C GLU A 157 -22.84 10.55 8.39
N TYR A 158 -21.95 11.53 8.18
CA TYR A 158 -20.96 11.46 7.08
C TYR A 158 -19.87 10.41 7.35
N LYS A 159 -19.44 10.27 8.61
CA LYS A 159 -18.52 9.17 8.97
C LYS A 159 -19.12 7.82 8.66
N ARG A 160 -20.42 7.65 8.93
CA ARG A 160 -21.14 6.40 8.57
C ARG A 160 -21.21 6.20 7.05
N GLN A 161 -21.36 7.29 6.25
CA GLN A 161 -21.31 7.18 4.80
C GLN A 161 -19.93 6.75 4.31
N PHE A 162 -18.86 7.32 4.84
CA PHE A 162 -17.48 6.88 4.55
C PHE A 162 -17.26 5.41 4.91
N GLY A 163 -17.75 4.95 6.05
CA GLY A 163 -17.68 3.54 6.43
C GLY A 163 -18.41 2.61 5.45
N ARG A 164 -19.61 2.99 4.99
CA ARG A 164 -20.35 2.21 3.97
C ARG A 164 -19.58 2.14 2.66
N LEU A 165 -18.99 3.24 2.19
CA LEU A 165 -18.16 3.28 0.98
C LEU A 165 -16.91 2.40 1.15
N ALA A 166 -16.28 2.41 2.32
CA ALA A 166 -15.15 1.53 2.60
C ALA A 166 -15.53 0.05 2.47
N GLY A 167 -16.69 -0.35 3.04
CA GLY A 167 -17.19 -1.73 2.92
C GLY A 167 -17.53 -2.13 1.48
N MET A 168 -18.08 -1.21 0.68
CA MET A 168 -18.33 -1.46 -0.75
C MET A 168 -17.01 -1.66 -1.51
N MET A 169 -15.99 -0.86 -1.24
CA MET A 169 -14.67 -0.99 -1.88
C MET A 169 -13.95 -2.28 -1.45
N GLU A 170 -14.09 -2.70 -0.21
CA GLU A 170 -13.57 -3.98 0.28
C GLU A 170 -14.21 -5.15 -0.47
N LEU A 171 -15.54 -5.15 -0.61
CA LEU A 171 -16.24 -6.14 -1.42
C LEU A 171 -15.79 -6.13 -2.88
N MET A 172 -15.60 -4.94 -3.48
CA MET A 172 -15.11 -4.83 -4.86
C MET A 172 -13.68 -5.38 -5.01
N ASP A 173 -12.79 -5.11 -4.07
CA ASP A 173 -11.43 -5.67 -4.07
C ASP A 173 -11.45 -7.21 -4.04
N GLU A 174 -12.33 -7.81 -3.22
CA GLU A 174 -12.52 -9.25 -3.17
C GLU A 174 -13.06 -9.80 -4.49
N GLU A 175 -14.09 -9.17 -5.06
CA GLU A 175 -14.70 -9.63 -6.31
C GLU A 175 -13.74 -9.50 -7.51
N PHE A 176 -12.94 -8.44 -7.58
CA PHE A 176 -11.90 -8.33 -8.61
C PHE A 176 -10.83 -9.41 -8.45
N SER A 177 -10.43 -9.73 -7.24
CA SER A 177 -9.45 -10.81 -6.98
C SER A 177 -10.03 -12.18 -7.39
N ARG A 178 -11.29 -12.46 -7.04
CA ARG A 178 -12.00 -13.70 -7.45
C ARG A 178 -12.12 -13.79 -8.97
N LEU A 179 -12.52 -12.71 -9.62
CA LEU A 179 -12.67 -12.66 -11.07
C LEU A 179 -11.35 -12.95 -11.78
N ARG A 180 -10.24 -12.34 -11.31
CA ARG A 180 -8.89 -12.63 -11.83
C ARG A 180 -8.54 -14.10 -11.72
N LEU A 181 -8.78 -14.73 -10.58
CA LEU A 181 -8.51 -16.16 -10.38
C LEU A 181 -9.35 -17.02 -11.31
N SER A 182 -10.64 -16.70 -11.46
CA SER A 182 -11.56 -17.43 -12.36
C SER A 182 -11.12 -17.33 -13.82
N ILE A 183 -10.72 -16.15 -14.29
CA ILE A 183 -10.22 -15.94 -15.65
C ILE A 183 -8.90 -16.69 -15.87
N THR A 184 -8.01 -16.67 -14.88
CA THR A 184 -6.71 -17.38 -14.96
C THR A 184 -6.93 -18.88 -15.06
N GLU A 185 -7.83 -19.43 -14.26
CA GLU A 185 -8.18 -20.86 -14.29
C GLU A 185 -8.86 -21.25 -15.61
N TYR A 186 -9.81 -20.43 -16.10
CA TYR A 186 -10.42 -20.62 -17.40
C TYR A 186 -9.37 -20.69 -18.52
N ARG A 187 -8.44 -19.75 -18.57
CA ARG A 187 -7.35 -19.74 -19.55
C ARG A 187 -6.47 -20.97 -19.45
N ARG A 188 -6.13 -21.39 -18.23
CA ARG A 188 -5.34 -22.60 -17.99
C ARG A 188 -6.03 -23.86 -18.53
N GLN A 189 -7.34 -23.98 -18.27
CA GLN A 189 -8.16 -25.12 -18.75
C GLN A 189 -8.25 -25.11 -20.28
N THR A 190 -8.56 -23.97 -20.89
CA THR A 190 -8.62 -23.80 -22.33
C THR A 190 -7.29 -24.21 -23.00
N LEU A 191 -6.17 -23.73 -22.50
CA LEU A 191 -4.85 -24.10 -23.01
C LEU A 191 -4.56 -25.61 -22.85
N SER A 192 -5.05 -26.25 -21.78
CA SER A 192 -4.92 -27.69 -21.58
C SER A 192 -5.72 -28.49 -22.63
N LEU A 193 -6.97 -28.08 -22.91
CA LEU A 193 -7.80 -28.71 -23.92
C LEU A 193 -7.19 -28.58 -25.34
N VAL A 194 -6.68 -27.40 -25.66
CA VAL A 194 -5.98 -27.18 -26.95
C VAL A 194 -4.77 -28.09 -27.06
N LYS A 195 -3.95 -28.20 -26.04
CA LYS A 195 -2.75 -29.06 -26.04
C LYS A 195 -3.06 -30.56 -26.09
N SER A 196 -4.22 -30.98 -25.56
CA SER A 196 -4.64 -32.39 -25.60
C SER A 196 -5.36 -32.75 -26.90
N GLY A 197 -5.58 -31.80 -27.82
CA GLY A 197 -6.29 -32.05 -29.09
C GLY A 197 -7.82 -32.15 -28.94
N GLN A 198 -8.37 -31.83 -27.78
CA GLN A 198 -9.82 -31.83 -27.51
C GLN A 198 -10.43 -30.49 -27.96
N LEU A 199 -10.33 -30.21 -29.26
CA LEU A 199 -10.70 -28.90 -29.83
C LEU A 199 -12.22 -28.63 -29.80
N ASP A 200 -13.03 -29.68 -29.83
CA ASP A 200 -14.50 -29.55 -29.79
C ASP A 200 -14.99 -29.03 -28.40
N ASP A 201 -14.21 -29.25 -27.35
CA ASP A 201 -14.51 -28.80 -25.99
C ASP A 201 -13.97 -27.39 -25.68
N VAL A 202 -13.24 -26.78 -26.63
CA VAL A 202 -12.64 -25.45 -26.44
C VAL A 202 -13.64 -24.35 -26.76
N PRO A 203 -14.01 -23.48 -25.81
CA PRO A 203 -14.85 -22.34 -26.10
C PRO A 203 -14.19 -21.41 -27.12
N LEU A 204 -14.93 -21.02 -28.15
CA LEU A 204 -14.42 -20.07 -29.15
C LEU A 204 -14.22 -18.68 -28.50
N SER A 205 -12.98 -18.32 -28.27
CA SER A 205 -12.60 -17.02 -27.76
C SER A 205 -11.29 -16.56 -28.40
N ARG A 206 -10.93 -15.32 -28.20
CA ARG A 206 -9.63 -14.79 -28.66
C ARG A 206 -8.42 -15.54 -28.05
N ASP A 207 -8.59 -16.12 -26.86
CA ASP A 207 -7.54 -16.85 -26.14
C ASP A 207 -7.44 -18.33 -26.59
N SER A 208 -8.35 -18.80 -27.45
CA SER A 208 -8.34 -20.16 -28.03
C SER A 208 -7.65 -20.21 -29.42
N PHE A 209 -7.19 -19.08 -29.91
CA PHE A 209 -6.36 -18.90 -31.10
C PHE A 209 -5.02 -18.30 -30.70
#